data_493ef8d1945508d4315169335e73d563
#
_entry.id   493ef8d1945508d4315169335e73d563
#
_cell.length_a   1.000
_cell.length_b   1.000
_cell.length_c   1.000
_cell.angle_alpha   90.00
_cell.angle_beta   90.00
_cell.angle_gamma   90.00
#
_symmetry.space_group_name_H-M   'P 1'
#
loop_
_entity.id
_entity.type
_entity.pdbx_description
1 polymer ?
#
loop_
_entity_poly.entity_id
_entity_poly.type
_entity_poly.pdbx_seq_one_letter_code
_entity_poly.pdbx_strand_id
1 'polypeptide(L)'
;MKIFALISVIFVSCNLSADLKVSLDQQIEDLMPKVVEWRHDIHQHPELGNREFRTSKKIEDHLVSLGIPVETKIAYTGLVGVIKGGKPGPTIALRADMDALPVEEKTGLPYASKVRTTYLGNDVGVMHACGHDAHVAILMGVAEFLAKNKANLKGDVVLIFQPAEEGPPEDEGGGAKMMLEEGIFEKYKPEVIFGLHVTNIPNGVLLVKSGPAMAAASSYRIKIKGVQAHGSTPWSSIDPIMATSQLIESLNTIVSRRINIINNPAVVSVGMVESGTRANIIPEDSMLMGTIRTFDPELRKEIYDEIEQIAAGVALGTGTEITVEFDVGGFFPVTYNEPSLVELMKPSFETASPGKFIESDIPITGAEDFSYFQEEIPGIYFFLGVNKPGEGLNAKTFGDSTSGVPGNHSPYFIVDDSALDKGVRAFVHLVDDYPNKF
;
A
#
# COMPACT_ATOMS: atom_id res chain seq x y z
N MET A 1 47.58 36.77 11.91
CA MET A 1 47.94 35.34 11.83
C MET A 1 46.87 34.44 12.50
N LYS A 2 45.56 34.74 12.34
CA LYS A 2 44.43 33.94 12.92
C LYS A 2 43.30 33.63 11.91
N ILE A 3 43.46 33.98 10.63
CA ILE A 3 42.42 33.76 9.61
C ILE A 3 42.69 32.51 8.74
N PHE A 4 43.92 32.00 8.72
CA PHE A 4 44.29 30.84 7.89
C PHE A 4 43.94 29.44 8.51
N ALA A 5 43.63 29.37 9.81
CA ALA A 5 43.30 28.10 10.46
C ALA A 5 41.86 27.64 10.27
N LEU A 6 40.90 28.56 9.91
CA LEU A 6 39.48 28.23 9.78
C LEU A 6 39.11 27.61 8.41
N ILE A 7 39.91 27.92 7.36
CA ILE A 7 39.63 27.44 6.00
C ILE A 7 40.03 25.97 5.80
N SER A 8 41.06 25.48 6.52
CA SER A 8 41.52 24.09 6.39
C SER A 8 40.55 23.04 7.00
N VAL A 9 39.74 23.42 7.99
CA VAL A 9 38.80 22.49 8.66
C VAL A 9 37.55 22.24 7.80
N ILE A 10 37.12 23.24 7.02
CA ILE A 10 35.90 23.10 6.15
C ILE A 10 36.20 22.23 4.93
N PHE A 11 37.43 22.24 4.40
CA PHE A 11 37.80 21.40 3.25
C PHE A 11 37.94 19.91 3.60
N VAL A 12 38.40 19.58 4.81
CA VAL A 12 38.57 18.17 5.24
C VAL A 12 37.23 17.49 5.50
N SER A 13 36.25 18.22 6.06
CA SER A 13 34.91 17.64 6.32
C SER A 13 34.11 17.41 5.03
N CYS A 14 34.30 18.25 4.00
CA CYS A 14 33.60 18.10 2.72
C CYS A 14 34.15 16.91 1.91
N ASN A 15 35.46 16.64 1.96
CA ASN A 15 36.06 15.51 1.24
C ASN A 15 35.73 14.15 1.92
N LEU A 16 35.67 14.08 3.25
CA LEU A 16 35.34 12.84 3.93
C LEU A 16 33.88 12.39 3.64
N SER A 17 32.95 13.33 3.54
CA SER A 17 31.56 13.01 3.23
C SER A 17 31.35 12.62 1.76
N ALA A 18 32.17 13.16 0.83
CA ALA A 18 32.12 12.79 -0.58
C ALA A 18 32.68 11.38 -0.83
N ASP A 19 33.78 11.03 -0.19
CA ASP A 19 34.40 9.70 -0.31
C ASP A 19 33.51 8.58 0.30
N LEU A 20 32.81 8.85 1.41
CA LEU A 20 31.83 7.91 1.97
C LEU A 20 30.62 7.72 1.05
N LYS A 21 30.13 8.77 0.41
CA LYS A 21 29.00 8.68 -0.53
C LYS A 21 29.35 7.89 -1.79
N VAL A 22 30.53 8.08 -2.35
CA VAL A 22 31.02 7.29 -3.50
C VAL A 22 31.12 5.81 -3.15
N SER A 23 31.65 5.47 -1.96
CA SER A 23 31.72 4.09 -1.47
C SER A 23 30.34 3.44 -1.28
N LEU A 24 29.34 4.21 -0.83
CA LEU A 24 27.95 3.76 -0.63
C LEU A 24 27.30 3.42 -1.96
N ASP A 25 27.41 4.31 -2.94
CA ASP A 25 26.84 4.12 -4.28
C ASP A 25 27.38 2.86 -4.96
N GLN A 26 28.71 2.64 -4.93
CA GLN A 26 29.32 1.46 -5.50
C GLN A 26 28.88 0.16 -4.82
N GLN A 27 28.74 0.17 -3.46
CA GLN A 27 28.26 -0.99 -2.75
C GLN A 27 26.83 -1.37 -3.12
N ILE A 28 25.97 -0.37 -3.37
CA ILE A 28 24.60 -0.62 -3.84
C ILE A 28 24.62 -1.17 -5.26
N GLU A 29 25.38 -0.58 -6.17
CA GLU A 29 25.53 -1.09 -7.55
C GLU A 29 26.00 -2.55 -7.60
N ASP A 30 26.94 -2.92 -6.74
CA ASP A 30 27.44 -4.29 -6.64
C ASP A 30 26.38 -5.31 -6.13
N LEU A 31 25.33 -4.83 -5.44
CA LEU A 31 24.22 -5.65 -4.95
C LEU A 31 23.13 -5.87 -6.01
N MET A 32 23.00 -4.97 -6.97
CA MET A 32 21.85 -4.98 -7.88
C MET A 32 21.64 -6.29 -8.64
N PRO A 33 22.69 -7.01 -9.12
CA PRO A 33 22.49 -8.32 -9.76
C PRO A 33 21.74 -9.32 -8.87
N LYS A 34 22.01 -9.33 -7.56
CA LYS A 34 21.31 -10.19 -6.61
C LYS A 34 19.86 -9.74 -6.38
N VAL A 35 19.64 -8.41 -6.23
CA VAL A 35 18.29 -7.85 -6.06
C VAL A 35 17.40 -8.23 -7.23
N VAL A 36 17.90 -8.14 -8.46
CA VAL A 36 17.18 -8.55 -9.66
C VAL A 36 16.92 -10.07 -9.66
N GLU A 37 17.90 -10.90 -9.30
CA GLU A 37 17.74 -12.34 -9.19
C GLU A 37 16.66 -12.72 -8.17
N TRP A 38 16.68 -12.11 -6.98
CA TRP A 38 15.66 -12.36 -5.94
C TRP A 38 14.27 -11.94 -6.41
N ARG A 39 14.15 -10.78 -7.05
CA ARG A 39 12.88 -10.31 -7.60
C ARG A 39 12.34 -11.29 -8.64
N HIS A 40 13.16 -11.72 -9.64
CA HIS A 40 12.72 -12.65 -10.69
C HIS A 40 12.29 -13.99 -10.11
N ASP A 41 13.00 -14.49 -9.09
CA ASP A 41 12.65 -15.75 -8.44
C ASP A 41 11.34 -15.65 -7.65
N ILE A 42 11.09 -14.55 -6.94
CA ILE A 42 9.84 -14.30 -6.21
C ILE A 42 8.69 -14.12 -7.22
N HIS A 43 8.90 -13.33 -8.27
CA HIS A 43 7.92 -13.11 -9.33
C HIS A 43 7.47 -14.40 -10.02
N GLN A 44 8.40 -15.32 -10.24
CA GLN A 44 8.11 -16.62 -10.88
C GLN A 44 7.31 -17.58 -9.97
N HIS A 45 7.34 -17.36 -8.67
CA HIS A 45 6.73 -18.22 -7.65
C HIS A 45 5.84 -17.43 -6.69
N PRO A 46 4.83 -16.68 -7.21
CA PRO A 46 3.99 -15.84 -6.39
C PRO A 46 3.06 -16.65 -5.49
N GLU A 47 2.76 -16.10 -4.33
CA GLU A 47 1.89 -16.72 -3.32
C GLU A 47 0.83 -15.70 -2.87
N LEU A 48 -0.41 -16.12 -2.69
CA LEU A 48 -1.51 -15.26 -2.22
C LEU A 48 -1.34 -14.92 -0.72
N GLY A 49 -2.04 -13.90 -0.28
CA GLY A 49 -2.04 -13.44 1.10
C GLY A 49 -2.26 -14.57 2.13
N ASN A 50 -1.49 -14.54 3.21
CA ASN A 50 -1.37 -15.58 4.24
C ASN A 50 -0.90 -16.96 3.71
N ARG A 51 -0.40 -17.02 2.48
CA ARG A 51 0.13 -18.25 1.85
C ARG A 51 1.57 -18.08 1.34
N GLU A 52 2.24 -17.00 1.72
CA GLU A 52 3.59 -16.59 1.29
C GLU A 52 4.69 -17.43 1.99
N PHE A 53 4.49 -18.74 2.15
CA PHE A 53 5.38 -19.62 2.90
C PHE A 53 6.77 -19.74 2.26
N ARG A 54 6.85 -19.84 0.94
CA ARG A 54 8.10 -19.91 0.21
C ARG A 54 8.83 -18.58 0.24
N THR A 55 8.12 -17.50 0.00
CA THR A 55 8.66 -16.14 0.02
C THR A 55 9.18 -15.79 1.41
N SER A 56 8.40 -16.02 2.45
CA SER A 56 8.81 -15.88 3.85
C SER A 56 10.07 -16.68 4.17
N LYS A 57 10.12 -17.94 3.75
CA LYS A 57 11.30 -18.80 4.00
C LYS A 57 12.55 -18.30 3.27
N LYS A 58 12.42 -17.81 2.04
CA LYS A 58 13.52 -17.22 1.28
C LYS A 58 14.09 -15.98 1.98
N ILE A 59 13.20 -15.11 2.49
CA ILE A 59 13.61 -13.92 3.25
C ILE A 59 14.30 -14.34 4.55
N GLU A 60 13.72 -15.27 5.31
CA GLU A 60 14.31 -15.80 6.54
C GLU A 60 15.73 -16.30 6.30
N ASP A 61 15.91 -17.17 5.28
CA ASP A 61 17.21 -17.74 4.95
C ASP A 61 18.25 -16.67 4.58
N HIS A 62 17.81 -15.64 3.84
CA HIS A 62 18.67 -14.50 3.51
C HIS A 62 19.10 -13.73 4.75
N LEU A 63 18.17 -13.31 5.59
CA LEU A 63 18.45 -12.54 6.81
C LEU A 63 19.33 -13.33 7.80
N VAL A 64 19.03 -14.61 8.00
CA VAL A 64 19.84 -15.49 8.85
C VAL A 64 21.25 -15.62 8.28
N SER A 65 21.45 -15.73 6.97
CA SER A 65 22.77 -15.78 6.33
C SER A 65 23.61 -14.53 6.58
N LEU A 66 22.95 -13.37 6.80
CA LEU A 66 23.57 -12.10 7.16
C LEU A 66 23.84 -11.95 8.66
N GLY A 67 23.44 -12.94 9.47
CA GLY A 67 23.52 -12.87 10.93
C GLY A 67 22.51 -11.91 11.55
N ILE A 68 21.40 -11.64 10.89
CA ILE A 68 20.30 -10.82 11.40
C ILE A 68 19.34 -11.73 12.17
N PRO A 69 19.04 -11.46 13.45
CA PRO A 69 17.99 -12.16 14.19
C PRO A 69 16.63 -11.95 13.53
N VAL A 70 15.87 -13.03 13.35
CA VAL A 70 14.57 -13.04 12.69
C VAL A 70 13.51 -13.64 13.59
N GLU A 71 12.36 -13.00 13.67
CA GLU A 71 11.11 -13.57 14.20
C GLU A 71 10.18 -13.87 13.03
N THR A 72 9.64 -15.08 12.98
CA THR A 72 8.79 -15.56 11.88
C THR A 72 7.40 -15.90 12.36
N LYS A 73 6.46 -16.12 11.42
CA LYS A 73 5.06 -16.46 11.67
C LYS A 73 4.28 -15.36 12.38
N ILE A 74 4.63 -14.11 12.11
CA ILE A 74 3.87 -12.94 12.53
C ILE A 74 2.76 -12.74 11.49
N ALA A 75 1.52 -12.61 11.92
CA ALA A 75 0.36 -12.56 11.02
C ALA A 75 0.42 -13.69 9.95
N TYR A 76 0.59 -14.94 10.39
CA TYR A 76 0.75 -16.19 9.62
C TYR A 76 2.13 -16.36 8.97
N THR A 77 2.45 -15.61 7.93
CA THR A 77 3.65 -15.79 7.09
C THR A 77 4.64 -14.64 7.21
N GLY A 78 4.26 -13.54 7.85
CA GLY A 78 5.10 -12.38 8.06
C GLY A 78 6.31 -12.65 8.94
N LEU A 79 7.32 -11.80 8.81
CA LEU A 79 8.54 -11.89 9.61
C LEU A 79 9.15 -10.50 9.87
N VAL A 80 9.91 -10.42 10.97
CA VAL A 80 10.63 -9.22 11.37
C VAL A 80 12.08 -9.55 11.62
N GLY A 81 12.98 -8.84 10.95
CA GLY A 81 14.43 -8.88 11.20
C GLY A 81 14.90 -7.61 11.93
N VAL A 82 15.92 -7.73 12.79
CA VAL A 82 16.47 -6.58 13.51
C VAL A 82 17.97 -6.46 13.30
N ILE A 83 18.39 -5.34 12.73
CA ILE A 83 19.81 -4.97 12.59
C ILE A 83 20.16 -4.02 13.74
N LYS A 84 21.03 -4.49 14.65
CA LYS A 84 21.57 -3.67 15.73
C LYS A 84 22.70 -2.80 15.20
N GLY A 85 22.52 -1.47 15.28
CA GLY A 85 23.54 -0.53 14.88
C GLY A 85 24.70 -0.45 15.86
N GLY A 86 25.88 -0.07 15.34
CA GLY A 86 27.10 0.07 16.12
C GLY A 86 27.21 1.37 16.92
N LYS A 87 26.28 2.31 16.70
CA LYS A 87 26.24 3.63 17.37
C LYS A 87 24.88 3.91 17.94
N PRO A 88 24.75 4.66 19.04
CA PRO A 88 23.47 5.08 19.59
C PRO A 88 22.66 5.88 18.56
N GLY A 89 21.34 5.69 18.56
CA GLY A 89 20.41 6.40 17.68
C GLY A 89 18.99 5.85 17.83
N PRO A 90 18.04 6.39 17.02
CA PRO A 90 16.65 5.97 17.02
C PRO A 90 16.48 4.57 16.43
N THR A 91 15.33 3.95 16.69
CA THR A 91 14.92 2.72 16.00
C THR A 91 14.05 3.09 14.80
N ILE A 92 14.45 2.64 13.61
CA ILE A 92 13.78 2.93 12.34
C ILE A 92 13.17 1.64 11.80
N ALA A 93 11.90 1.66 11.42
CA ALA A 93 11.26 0.54 10.72
C ALA A 93 11.26 0.76 9.20
N LEU A 94 11.51 -0.32 8.46
CA LEU A 94 11.35 -0.38 7.02
C LEU A 94 10.39 -1.52 6.69
N ARG A 95 9.42 -1.29 5.79
CA ARG A 95 8.39 -2.28 5.44
C ARG A 95 8.42 -2.64 3.96
N ALA A 96 8.24 -3.91 3.68
CA ALA A 96 7.84 -4.45 2.37
C ALA A 96 6.71 -5.47 2.57
N ASP A 97 5.68 -5.38 1.76
CA ASP A 97 4.65 -6.41 1.59
C ASP A 97 5.16 -7.55 0.72
N MET A 98 4.54 -8.76 0.79
CA MET A 98 5.06 -9.96 0.12
C MET A 98 4.02 -10.74 -0.69
N ASP A 99 2.75 -10.42 -0.56
CA ASP A 99 1.67 -11.19 -1.19
C ASP A 99 1.49 -10.89 -2.68
N ALA A 100 0.86 -11.81 -3.38
CA ALA A 100 0.50 -11.71 -4.78
C ALA A 100 -1.02 -11.79 -4.97
N LEU A 101 -1.46 -11.51 -6.19
CA LEU A 101 -2.86 -11.40 -6.56
C LEU A 101 -3.35 -12.60 -7.39
N PRO A 102 -4.67 -12.93 -7.34
CA PRO A 102 -5.28 -13.96 -8.17
C PRO A 102 -5.47 -13.46 -9.62
N VAL A 103 -4.35 -13.15 -10.29
CA VAL A 103 -4.28 -12.63 -11.66
C VAL A 103 -3.50 -13.58 -12.55
N GLU A 104 -4.02 -13.91 -13.73
CA GLU A 104 -3.30 -14.69 -14.73
C GLU A 104 -2.34 -13.80 -15.53
N GLU A 105 -1.05 -14.02 -15.39
CA GLU A 105 -0.02 -13.19 -16.01
C GLU A 105 0.01 -13.32 -17.54
N LYS A 106 0.14 -12.18 -18.23
CA LYS A 106 0.20 -12.05 -19.69
C LYS A 106 1.37 -11.20 -20.19
N THR A 107 2.38 -10.99 -19.35
CA THR A 107 3.54 -10.14 -19.68
C THR A 107 4.44 -10.74 -20.75
N GLY A 108 4.53 -12.06 -20.81
CA GLY A 108 5.47 -12.78 -21.70
C GLY A 108 6.93 -12.72 -21.25
N LEU A 109 7.20 -12.30 -20.01
CA LEU A 109 8.56 -12.26 -19.44
C LEU A 109 9.16 -13.67 -19.31
N PRO A 110 10.51 -13.82 -19.41
CA PRO A 110 11.15 -15.12 -19.26
C PRO A 110 10.91 -15.79 -17.91
N TYR A 111 10.65 -14.99 -16.86
CA TYR A 111 10.35 -15.38 -15.50
C TYR A 111 8.88 -15.18 -15.13
N ALA A 112 7.99 -15.03 -16.12
CA ALA A 112 6.56 -14.89 -15.90
C ALA A 112 6.01 -16.05 -15.07
N SER A 113 5.09 -15.75 -14.17
CA SER A 113 4.40 -16.75 -13.34
C SER A 113 3.59 -17.73 -14.18
N LYS A 114 3.63 -18.98 -13.78
CA LYS A 114 2.74 -20.07 -14.27
C LYS A 114 2.00 -20.72 -13.12
N VAL A 115 2.05 -20.09 -11.94
CA VAL A 115 1.41 -20.60 -10.73
C VAL A 115 -0.10 -20.48 -10.87
N ARG A 116 -0.79 -21.54 -10.48
CA ARG A 116 -2.25 -21.59 -10.39
C ARG A 116 -2.65 -22.12 -9.04
N THR A 117 -3.78 -21.64 -8.52
CA THR A 117 -4.34 -22.08 -7.24
C THR A 117 -5.87 -21.98 -7.24
N THR A 118 -6.48 -22.50 -6.21
CA THR A 118 -7.92 -22.29 -5.99
C THR A 118 -8.12 -21.03 -5.14
N TYR A 119 -8.91 -20.08 -5.65
CA TYR A 119 -9.29 -18.85 -4.95
C TYR A 119 -10.82 -18.67 -5.05
N LEU A 120 -11.52 -18.55 -3.93
CA LEU A 120 -13.00 -18.49 -3.85
C LEU A 120 -13.69 -19.60 -4.68
N GLY A 121 -13.14 -20.82 -4.63
CA GLY A 121 -13.67 -21.99 -5.35
C GLY A 121 -13.33 -22.05 -6.84
N ASN A 122 -12.62 -21.09 -7.39
CA ASN A 122 -12.24 -21.04 -8.80
C ASN A 122 -10.75 -21.34 -8.99
N ASP A 123 -10.38 -21.98 -10.10
CA ASP A 123 -8.99 -22.13 -10.54
C ASP A 123 -8.51 -20.84 -11.17
N VAL A 124 -7.51 -20.17 -10.57
CA VAL A 124 -6.98 -18.87 -10.98
C VAL A 124 -5.47 -18.90 -11.18
N GLY A 125 -4.95 -18.06 -12.08
CA GLY A 125 -3.53 -17.73 -12.11
C GLY A 125 -3.12 -16.88 -10.91
N VAL A 126 -1.86 -16.88 -10.53
CA VAL A 126 -1.31 -16.02 -9.48
C VAL A 126 -0.16 -15.20 -10.05
N MET A 127 -0.13 -13.90 -9.77
CA MET A 127 0.89 -12.97 -10.28
C MET A 127 1.20 -11.89 -9.25
N HIS A 128 2.46 -11.48 -9.14
CA HIS A 128 2.82 -10.22 -8.48
C HIS A 128 2.43 -9.02 -9.35
N ALA A 129 1.11 -8.85 -9.54
CA ALA A 129 0.56 -7.78 -10.37
C ALA A 129 0.59 -6.39 -9.69
N CYS A 130 0.90 -6.34 -8.40
CA CYS A 130 1.11 -5.11 -7.65
C CYS A 130 2.59 -4.73 -7.48
N GLY A 131 3.51 -5.70 -7.67
CA GLY A 131 4.95 -5.44 -7.63
C GLY A 131 5.61 -5.70 -6.28
N HIS A 132 4.95 -6.43 -5.38
CA HIS A 132 5.49 -6.75 -4.06
C HIS A 132 6.75 -7.61 -4.13
N ASP A 133 6.97 -8.36 -5.21
CA ASP A 133 8.25 -9.01 -5.53
C ASP A 133 9.42 -8.01 -5.57
N ALA A 134 9.19 -6.81 -6.12
CA ALA A 134 10.18 -5.73 -6.13
C ALA A 134 10.38 -5.12 -4.74
N HIS A 135 9.29 -4.93 -3.96
CA HIS A 135 9.38 -4.40 -2.60
C HIS A 135 10.23 -5.32 -1.71
N VAL A 136 9.95 -6.63 -1.73
CA VAL A 136 10.74 -7.64 -1.00
C VAL A 136 12.20 -7.63 -1.44
N ALA A 137 12.46 -7.66 -2.76
CA ALA A 137 13.84 -7.71 -3.27
C ALA A 137 14.64 -6.45 -2.91
N ILE A 138 14.01 -5.26 -2.97
CA ILE A 138 14.61 -4.00 -2.52
C ILE A 138 14.96 -4.08 -1.03
N LEU A 139 14.03 -4.50 -0.18
CA LEU A 139 14.28 -4.56 1.27
C LEU A 139 15.31 -5.64 1.64
N MET A 140 15.38 -6.75 0.93
CA MET A 140 16.46 -7.74 1.06
C MET A 140 17.82 -7.13 0.69
N GLY A 141 17.89 -6.31 -0.36
CA GLY A 141 19.09 -5.58 -0.75
C GLY A 141 19.53 -4.57 0.33
N VAL A 142 18.56 -3.82 0.87
CA VAL A 142 18.79 -2.89 1.99
C VAL A 142 19.31 -3.64 3.22
N ALA A 143 18.73 -4.80 3.55
CA ALA A 143 19.18 -5.64 4.67
C ALA A 143 20.65 -6.07 4.51
N GLU A 144 21.05 -6.54 3.31
CA GLU A 144 22.44 -6.93 3.04
C GLU A 144 23.39 -5.72 3.14
N PHE A 145 23.00 -4.56 2.60
CA PHE A 145 23.80 -3.34 2.70
C PHE A 145 23.99 -2.89 4.14
N LEU A 146 22.90 -2.79 4.90
CA LEU A 146 22.93 -2.33 6.29
C LEU A 146 23.69 -3.31 7.22
N ALA A 147 23.50 -4.62 7.02
CA ALA A 147 24.23 -5.62 7.80
C ALA A 147 25.76 -5.53 7.60
N LYS A 148 26.21 -5.29 6.36
CA LYS A 148 27.64 -5.06 6.05
C LYS A 148 28.19 -3.78 6.67
N ASN A 149 27.35 -2.75 6.82
CA ASN A 149 27.73 -1.43 7.29
C ASN A 149 27.32 -1.16 8.75
N LYS A 150 26.78 -2.14 9.48
CA LYS A 150 26.18 -1.99 10.81
C LYS A 150 27.05 -1.28 11.85
N ALA A 151 28.37 -1.40 11.77
CA ALA A 151 29.29 -0.73 12.68
C ALA A 151 29.21 0.80 12.63
N ASN A 152 28.78 1.36 11.50
CA ASN A 152 28.60 2.81 11.28
C ASN A 152 27.15 3.26 11.48
N LEU A 153 26.20 2.32 11.49
CA LEU A 153 24.78 2.60 11.61
C LEU A 153 24.45 3.19 12.98
N LYS A 154 23.70 4.30 12.98
CA LYS A 154 23.18 4.94 14.19
C LYS A 154 21.78 4.43 14.49
N GLY A 155 21.61 3.83 15.68
CA GLY A 155 20.35 3.22 16.09
C GLY A 155 20.11 1.85 15.45
N ASP A 156 18.92 1.31 15.66
CA ASP A 156 18.55 -0.01 15.20
C ASP A 156 17.63 0.10 13.98
N VAL A 157 17.66 -0.91 13.09
CA VAL A 157 16.71 -1.00 11.96
C VAL A 157 15.88 -2.26 12.09
N VAL A 158 14.57 -2.07 12.09
CA VAL A 158 13.55 -3.12 12.11
C VAL A 158 13.06 -3.33 10.67
N LEU A 159 13.30 -4.51 10.13
CA LEU A 159 12.89 -4.90 8.79
C LEU A 159 11.57 -5.68 8.89
N ILE A 160 10.49 -5.14 8.39
CA ILE A 160 9.15 -5.73 8.43
C ILE A 160 8.83 -6.26 7.04
N PHE A 161 8.66 -7.58 6.92
CA PHE A 161 8.15 -8.23 5.72
C PHE A 161 6.72 -8.69 6.01
N GLN A 162 5.78 -7.97 5.44
CA GLN A 162 4.38 -8.05 5.78
C GLN A 162 3.61 -8.96 4.81
N PRO A 163 2.75 -9.88 5.30
CA PRO A 163 1.86 -10.67 4.45
C PRO A 163 0.54 -9.95 4.19
N ALA A 164 -0.22 -10.43 3.21
CA ALA A 164 -1.64 -10.16 3.00
C ALA A 164 -2.03 -8.67 3.01
N GLU A 165 -1.26 -7.81 2.33
CA GLU A 165 -1.62 -6.40 2.13
C GLU A 165 -2.89 -6.27 1.28
N GLU A 166 -3.01 -7.08 0.22
CA GLU A 166 -4.14 -7.11 -0.72
C GLU A 166 -5.41 -7.77 -0.11
N GLY A 167 -5.30 -8.20 1.12
CA GLY A 167 -6.35 -8.84 1.90
C GLY A 167 -6.13 -10.32 2.18
N PRO A 168 -6.45 -10.75 3.40
CA PRO A 168 -6.38 -12.15 3.79
C PRO A 168 -7.51 -12.97 3.13
N PRO A 169 -7.42 -14.32 3.14
CA PRO A 169 -8.55 -15.20 2.85
C PRO A 169 -9.76 -14.89 3.72
N GLU A 170 -10.97 -15.24 3.22
CA GLU A 170 -12.19 -15.13 4.02
C GLU A 170 -12.02 -15.84 5.37
N ASP A 171 -12.53 -15.24 6.44
CA ASP A 171 -12.47 -15.73 7.82
C ASP A 171 -11.07 -15.74 8.47
N GLU A 172 -10.04 -15.18 7.82
CA GLU A 172 -8.71 -14.97 8.40
C GLU A 172 -8.45 -13.48 8.66
N GLY A 173 -7.67 -13.18 9.70
CA GLY A 173 -7.03 -11.87 9.85
C GLY A 173 -5.75 -11.79 9.01
N GLY A 174 -5.16 -10.62 8.87
CA GLY A 174 -3.89 -10.46 8.13
C GLY A 174 -3.41 -9.02 8.05
N GLY A 175 -2.36 -8.83 7.27
CA GLY A 175 -1.81 -7.53 6.95
C GLY A 175 -1.16 -6.80 8.12
N ALA A 176 -0.97 -5.49 7.95
CA ALA A 176 -0.34 -4.60 8.93
C ALA A 176 -1.09 -4.60 10.27
N LYS A 177 -2.42 -4.60 10.23
CA LYS A 177 -3.26 -4.57 11.42
C LYS A 177 -2.97 -5.76 12.34
N MET A 178 -2.94 -6.98 11.79
CA MET A 178 -2.67 -8.18 12.58
C MET A 178 -1.23 -8.20 13.11
N MET A 179 -0.25 -7.73 12.35
CA MET A 179 1.13 -7.59 12.83
C MET A 179 1.22 -6.66 14.04
N LEU A 180 0.47 -5.55 14.05
CA LEU A 180 0.38 -4.65 15.20
C LEU A 180 -0.34 -5.30 16.39
N GLU A 181 -1.46 -5.99 16.16
CA GLU A 181 -2.19 -6.73 17.19
C GLU A 181 -1.33 -7.83 17.85
N GLU A 182 -0.38 -8.42 17.11
CA GLU A 182 0.62 -9.35 17.64
C GLU A 182 1.81 -8.66 18.34
N GLY A 183 1.79 -7.32 18.44
CA GLY A 183 2.67 -6.54 19.33
C GLY A 183 4.05 -6.23 18.77
N ILE A 184 4.23 -6.15 17.43
CA ILE A 184 5.55 -5.86 16.86
C ILE A 184 6.06 -4.47 17.26
N PHE A 185 5.19 -3.46 17.38
CA PHE A 185 5.63 -2.11 17.78
C PHE A 185 5.91 -1.99 19.27
N GLU A 186 5.15 -2.67 20.13
CA GLU A 186 5.45 -2.76 21.58
C GLU A 186 6.78 -3.44 21.83
N LYS A 187 7.12 -4.44 21.02
CA LYS A 187 8.35 -5.22 21.16
C LYS A 187 9.57 -4.49 20.63
N TYR A 188 9.50 -3.96 19.42
CA TYR A 188 10.65 -3.39 18.71
C TYR A 188 10.76 -1.86 18.86
N LYS A 189 9.67 -1.18 19.22
CA LYS A 189 9.57 0.26 19.53
C LYS A 189 10.21 1.16 18.48
N PRO A 190 9.82 1.04 17.20
CA PRO A 190 10.30 1.97 16.19
C PRO A 190 9.76 3.39 16.47
N GLU A 191 10.57 4.40 16.16
CA GLU A 191 10.20 5.81 16.30
C GLU A 191 9.66 6.40 15.00
N VAL A 192 9.98 5.75 13.88
CA VAL A 192 9.58 6.16 12.52
C VAL A 192 9.50 4.93 11.63
N ILE A 193 8.64 4.98 10.61
CA ILE A 193 8.52 3.92 9.62
C ILE A 193 8.58 4.47 8.19
N PHE A 194 9.25 3.74 7.30
CA PHE A 194 9.27 4.03 5.88
C PHE A 194 8.79 2.82 5.08
N GLY A 195 7.92 3.08 4.10
CA GLY A 195 7.42 2.09 3.15
C GLY A 195 7.51 2.63 1.72
N LEU A 196 7.60 1.71 0.77
CA LEU A 196 7.72 2.04 -0.66
C LEU A 196 6.72 1.23 -1.45
N HIS A 197 6.14 1.83 -2.50
CA HIS A 197 5.36 1.13 -3.51
C HIS A 197 5.89 1.40 -4.92
N VAL A 198 6.05 0.35 -5.71
CA VAL A 198 6.39 0.49 -7.14
C VAL A 198 5.14 0.75 -7.97
N THR A 199 5.23 1.66 -8.94
CA THR A 199 4.06 2.01 -9.76
C THR A 199 4.44 2.45 -11.17
N ASN A 200 3.46 2.54 -12.06
CA ASN A 200 3.61 2.82 -13.49
C ASN A 200 3.89 4.30 -13.82
N ILE A 201 4.73 4.99 -13.04
CA ILE A 201 5.29 6.30 -13.37
C ILE A 201 6.69 6.17 -13.97
N PRO A 202 7.28 7.26 -14.52
CA PRO A 202 8.57 7.17 -15.19
C PRO A 202 9.67 6.55 -14.33
N ASN A 203 10.51 5.73 -14.96
CA ASN A 203 11.58 4.96 -14.33
C ASN A 203 12.47 5.80 -13.40
N GLY A 204 12.58 5.33 -12.16
CA GLY A 204 13.43 5.93 -11.14
C GLY A 204 12.91 7.22 -10.52
N VAL A 205 11.69 7.65 -10.87
CA VAL A 205 11.02 8.75 -10.15
C VAL A 205 10.71 8.29 -8.73
N LEU A 206 11.09 9.09 -7.73
CA LEU A 206 10.64 8.96 -6.36
C LEU A 206 9.56 10.02 -6.11
N LEU A 207 8.34 9.58 -5.80
CA LEU A 207 7.19 10.46 -5.60
C LEU A 207 6.69 10.33 -4.16
N VAL A 208 6.55 11.47 -3.49
CA VAL A 208 6.00 11.58 -2.13
C VAL A 208 4.84 12.58 -2.16
N LYS A 209 3.79 12.31 -1.39
CA LYS A 209 2.73 13.27 -1.11
C LYS A 209 2.72 13.57 0.38
N SER A 210 2.96 14.82 0.75
CA SER A 210 2.89 15.28 2.15
C SER A 210 1.44 15.34 2.64
N GLY A 211 1.19 14.92 3.88
CA GLY A 211 -0.16 14.77 4.44
C GLY A 211 -0.90 13.55 3.88
N PRO A 212 -2.22 13.63 3.68
CA PRO A 212 -3.00 12.52 3.11
C PRO A 212 -2.47 12.11 1.74
N ALA A 213 -1.86 10.94 1.64
CA ALA A 213 -1.22 10.43 0.42
C ALA A 213 -2.11 9.44 -0.33
N MET A 214 -2.76 8.50 0.38
CA MET A 214 -3.71 7.57 -0.19
C MET A 214 -5.02 7.59 0.63
N ALA A 215 -6.13 7.26 -0.03
CA ALA A 215 -7.44 7.31 0.59
C ALA A 215 -7.62 6.23 1.66
N ALA A 216 -8.40 6.54 2.68
CA ALA A 216 -9.07 5.52 3.46
C ALA A 216 -10.03 4.72 2.57
N ALA A 217 -10.08 3.41 2.76
CA ALA A 217 -11.02 2.53 2.08
C ALA A 217 -12.01 1.92 3.06
N SER A 218 -13.28 2.19 2.81
CA SER A 218 -14.40 1.58 3.51
C SER A 218 -15.32 0.92 2.51
N SER A 219 -16.05 -0.08 2.96
CA SER A 219 -17.16 -0.67 2.22
C SER A 219 -18.47 -0.49 2.98
N TYR A 220 -19.57 -0.57 2.27
CA TYR A 220 -20.89 -0.64 2.89
C TYR A 220 -21.75 -1.70 2.22
N ARG A 221 -22.64 -2.30 3.00
CA ARG A 221 -23.67 -3.23 2.54
C ARG A 221 -25.02 -2.75 3.05
N ILE A 222 -25.99 -2.65 2.16
CA ILE A 222 -27.37 -2.31 2.50
C ILE A 222 -28.25 -3.50 2.14
N LYS A 223 -28.91 -4.07 3.14
CA LYS A 223 -29.88 -5.16 2.99
C LYS A 223 -31.28 -4.56 3.06
N ILE A 224 -32.10 -4.89 2.10
CA ILE A 224 -33.45 -4.39 1.95
C ILE A 224 -34.41 -5.57 2.01
N LYS A 225 -35.33 -5.54 2.94
CA LYS A 225 -36.36 -6.56 3.08
C LYS A 225 -37.76 -5.98 2.79
N GLY A 226 -38.46 -6.64 1.91
CA GLY A 226 -39.81 -6.30 1.53
C GLY A 226 -40.80 -7.45 1.75
N VAL A 227 -41.82 -7.53 0.89
CA VAL A 227 -42.83 -8.62 0.88
C VAL A 227 -42.98 -9.11 -0.54
N GLN A 228 -42.69 -10.40 -0.76
CA GLN A 228 -42.79 -11.05 -2.07
C GLN A 228 -44.25 -11.11 -2.55
N ALA A 229 -44.45 -10.91 -3.86
CA ALA A 229 -45.75 -11.08 -4.51
C ALA A 229 -45.61 -11.49 -5.98
N HIS A 230 -46.73 -11.83 -6.58
CA HIS A 230 -46.82 -12.07 -8.02
C HIS A 230 -46.61 -10.73 -8.76
N GLY A 231 -45.76 -10.69 -9.79
CA GLY A 231 -45.43 -9.46 -10.54
C GLY A 231 -46.63 -8.78 -11.20
N SER A 232 -47.78 -9.48 -11.39
CA SER A 232 -49.00 -8.87 -11.90
C SER A 232 -49.91 -8.24 -10.81
N THR A 233 -49.58 -8.43 -9.52
CA THR A 233 -50.34 -7.88 -8.37
C THR A 233 -49.39 -7.05 -7.46
N PRO A 234 -48.71 -6.04 -7.96
CA PRO A 234 -47.69 -5.32 -7.20
C PRO A 234 -48.23 -4.60 -5.96
N TRP A 235 -49.51 -4.27 -5.93
CA TRP A 235 -50.16 -3.64 -4.78
C TRP A 235 -50.27 -4.58 -3.54
N SER A 236 -49.96 -5.86 -3.66
CA SER A 236 -49.93 -6.83 -2.56
C SER A 236 -48.48 -7.09 -2.07
N SER A 237 -47.50 -6.34 -2.57
CA SER A 237 -46.10 -6.44 -2.21
C SER A 237 -45.62 -5.22 -1.43
N ILE A 238 -44.45 -5.35 -0.81
CA ILE A 238 -43.53 -4.24 -0.49
C ILE A 238 -42.30 -4.50 -1.32
N ASP A 239 -42.08 -3.69 -2.37
CA ASP A 239 -41.10 -3.98 -3.42
C ASP A 239 -39.70 -3.52 -3.08
N PRO A 240 -38.74 -4.41 -2.76
CA PRO A 240 -37.37 -4.05 -2.41
C PRO A 240 -36.56 -3.58 -3.65
N ILE A 241 -36.96 -3.94 -4.88
CA ILE A 241 -36.30 -3.45 -6.10
C ILE A 241 -36.54 -1.94 -6.28
N MET A 242 -37.75 -1.47 -6.00
CA MET A 242 -38.06 -0.06 -6.04
C MET A 242 -37.30 0.73 -4.96
N ALA A 243 -37.19 0.16 -3.75
CA ALA A 243 -36.39 0.74 -2.69
C ALA A 243 -34.88 0.81 -3.08
N THR A 244 -34.34 -0.25 -3.68
CA THR A 244 -32.96 -0.30 -4.19
C THR A 244 -32.70 0.79 -5.24
N SER A 245 -33.61 0.99 -6.18
CA SER A 245 -33.51 2.06 -7.17
C SER A 245 -33.40 3.46 -6.54
N GLN A 246 -34.27 3.75 -5.55
CA GLN A 246 -34.25 5.02 -4.81
C GLN A 246 -32.96 5.20 -3.99
N LEU A 247 -32.45 4.12 -3.38
CA LEU A 247 -31.17 4.14 -2.68
C LEU A 247 -30.02 4.52 -3.61
N ILE A 248 -29.90 3.88 -4.79
CA ILE A 248 -28.84 4.16 -5.77
C ILE A 248 -28.86 5.63 -6.18
N GLU A 249 -30.04 6.17 -6.54
CA GLU A 249 -30.19 7.57 -6.92
C GLU A 249 -29.79 8.51 -5.77
N SER A 250 -30.27 8.22 -4.54
CA SER A 250 -30.02 9.07 -3.38
C SER A 250 -28.56 9.04 -2.92
N LEU A 251 -27.92 7.86 -2.91
CA LEU A 251 -26.51 7.69 -2.54
C LEU A 251 -25.57 8.51 -3.45
N ASN A 252 -25.87 8.58 -4.76
CA ASN A 252 -25.13 9.43 -5.72
C ASN A 252 -25.25 10.94 -5.40
N THR A 253 -26.21 11.35 -4.57
CA THR A 253 -26.32 12.74 -4.16
C THR A 253 -25.36 13.12 -3.02
N ILE A 254 -24.81 12.19 -2.28
CA ILE A 254 -23.89 12.45 -1.17
C ILE A 254 -22.74 13.32 -1.65
N VAL A 255 -21.92 12.82 -2.56
CA VAL A 255 -20.76 13.55 -3.10
C VAL A 255 -21.16 14.78 -3.88
N SER A 256 -22.26 14.72 -4.66
CA SER A 256 -22.64 15.81 -5.55
C SER A 256 -23.44 16.94 -4.90
N ARG A 257 -24.04 16.76 -3.70
CA ARG A 257 -24.97 17.71 -3.09
C ARG A 257 -24.81 17.91 -1.59
N ARG A 258 -24.16 17.00 -0.85
CA ARG A 258 -24.20 17.01 0.61
C ARG A 258 -22.85 17.30 1.26
N ILE A 259 -21.73 16.94 0.63
CA ILE A 259 -20.39 17.14 1.15
C ILE A 259 -19.62 18.23 0.40
N ASN A 260 -18.68 18.89 1.09
CA ASN A 260 -17.78 19.88 0.50
C ASN A 260 -16.53 19.20 -0.07
N ILE A 261 -16.55 18.88 -1.37
CA ILE A 261 -15.46 18.22 -2.08
C ILE A 261 -14.27 19.12 -2.41
N ILE A 262 -14.32 20.42 -2.13
CA ILE A 262 -13.22 21.36 -2.42
C ILE A 262 -12.05 21.10 -1.48
N ASN A 263 -12.34 20.93 -0.21
CA ASN A 263 -11.31 20.72 0.81
C ASN A 263 -10.97 19.23 1.00
N ASN A 264 -11.98 18.38 0.92
CA ASN A 264 -11.87 16.95 1.23
C ASN A 264 -12.57 16.14 0.13
N PRO A 265 -11.85 15.72 -0.93
CA PRO A 265 -12.43 14.90 -1.98
C PRO A 265 -12.87 13.53 -1.43
N ALA A 266 -13.97 13.02 -1.98
CA ALA A 266 -14.49 11.71 -1.61
C ALA A 266 -15.09 10.99 -2.81
N VAL A 267 -15.15 9.66 -2.71
CA VAL A 267 -15.84 8.78 -3.64
C VAL A 267 -16.84 7.93 -2.87
N VAL A 268 -18.07 7.86 -3.36
CA VAL A 268 -19.11 6.92 -2.90
C VAL A 268 -19.66 6.24 -4.13
N SER A 269 -19.48 4.93 -4.23
CA SER A 269 -19.89 4.15 -5.41
C SER A 269 -20.71 2.94 -5.00
N VAL A 270 -21.76 2.61 -5.76
CA VAL A 270 -22.45 1.32 -5.70
C VAL A 270 -21.80 0.41 -6.74
N GLY A 271 -21.22 -0.70 -6.30
CA GLY A 271 -20.51 -1.65 -7.17
C GLY A 271 -21.27 -2.96 -7.42
N MET A 272 -22.21 -3.32 -6.53
CA MET A 272 -22.94 -4.58 -6.62
C MET A 272 -24.41 -4.40 -6.23
N VAL A 273 -25.31 -5.07 -6.96
CA VAL A 273 -26.74 -5.17 -6.66
C VAL A 273 -27.19 -6.60 -6.90
N GLU A 274 -27.85 -7.18 -5.92
CA GLU A 274 -28.46 -8.50 -6.02
C GLU A 274 -29.95 -8.42 -5.66
N SER A 275 -30.82 -8.89 -6.56
CA SER A 275 -32.25 -8.93 -6.33
C SER A 275 -32.97 -9.77 -7.36
N GLY A 276 -33.99 -10.51 -6.91
CA GLY A 276 -34.91 -11.23 -7.76
C GLY A 276 -34.28 -12.43 -8.48
N THR A 277 -35.12 -13.42 -8.80
CA THR A 277 -34.69 -14.63 -9.52
C THR A 277 -35.53 -14.86 -10.78
N ARG A 278 -36.69 -14.21 -10.89
CA ARG A 278 -37.66 -14.44 -12.00
C ARG A 278 -38.50 -13.21 -12.28
N ALA A 279 -38.65 -12.88 -13.55
CA ALA A 279 -39.31 -11.64 -14.01
C ALA A 279 -40.75 -11.44 -13.57
N ASN A 280 -41.49 -12.52 -13.24
CA ASN A 280 -42.88 -12.46 -12.81
C ASN A 280 -43.06 -12.59 -11.29
N ILE A 281 -41.99 -12.40 -10.52
CA ILE A 281 -42.01 -12.44 -9.04
C ILE A 281 -41.35 -11.16 -8.54
N ILE A 282 -42.03 -10.38 -7.73
CA ILE A 282 -41.42 -9.34 -6.88
C ILE A 282 -40.73 -10.07 -5.72
N PRO A 283 -39.42 -9.93 -5.53
CA PRO A 283 -38.69 -10.68 -4.50
C PRO A 283 -39.00 -10.20 -3.09
N GLU A 284 -38.63 -11.00 -2.08
CA GLU A 284 -38.69 -10.59 -0.68
C GLU A 284 -37.48 -9.71 -0.30
N ASP A 285 -36.31 -9.96 -0.91
CA ASP A 285 -35.04 -9.35 -0.51
C ASP A 285 -34.35 -8.67 -1.70
N SER A 286 -33.59 -7.65 -1.38
CA SER A 286 -32.57 -7.06 -2.24
C SER A 286 -31.36 -6.67 -1.41
N MET A 287 -30.18 -6.63 -2.04
CA MET A 287 -28.94 -6.17 -1.42
C MET A 287 -28.17 -5.30 -2.39
N LEU A 288 -27.52 -4.26 -1.87
CA LEU A 288 -26.50 -3.52 -2.59
C LEU A 288 -25.22 -3.40 -1.73
N MET A 289 -24.08 -3.36 -2.40
CA MET A 289 -22.79 -3.08 -1.78
C MET A 289 -22.05 -2.00 -2.56
N GLY A 290 -21.23 -1.26 -1.84
CA GLY A 290 -20.43 -0.21 -2.42
C GLY A 290 -19.15 0.08 -1.66
N THR A 291 -18.42 1.06 -2.17
CA THR A 291 -17.15 1.50 -1.60
C THR A 291 -17.17 2.99 -1.32
N ILE A 292 -16.45 3.38 -0.28
CA ILE A 292 -16.22 4.78 0.11
C ILE A 292 -14.71 5.02 0.10
N ARG A 293 -14.28 6.17 -0.46
CA ARG A 293 -12.89 6.65 -0.36
C ARG A 293 -12.91 8.07 0.18
N THR A 294 -12.09 8.33 1.20
CA THR A 294 -11.94 9.65 1.83
C THR A 294 -10.50 9.88 2.23
N PHE A 295 -10.14 11.15 2.43
CA PHE A 295 -8.82 11.57 2.91
C PHE A 295 -8.89 12.22 4.30
N ASP A 296 -10.07 12.14 4.92
CA ASP A 296 -10.37 12.77 6.21
C ASP A 296 -11.29 11.84 7.01
N PRO A 297 -10.92 11.44 8.25
CA PRO A 297 -11.72 10.56 9.08
C PRO A 297 -13.10 11.17 9.47
N GLU A 298 -13.18 12.49 9.67
CA GLU A 298 -14.44 13.16 10.01
C GLU A 298 -15.40 13.14 8.83
N LEU A 299 -14.90 13.40 7.61
CA LEU A 299 -15.71 13.28 6.39
C LEU A 299 -16.22 11.85 6.17
N ARG A 300 -15.41 10.82 6.50
CA ARG A 300 -15.86 9.44 6.44
C ARG A 300 -17.07 9.21 7.35
N LYS A 301 -17.01 9.70 8.57
CA LYS A 301 -18.13 9.60 9.52
C LYS A 301 -19.38 10.34 9.02
N GLU A 302 -19.21 11.54 8.47
CA GLU A 302 -20.31 12.29 7.86
C GLU A 302 -20.98 11.50 6.73
N ILE A 303 -20.18 10.83 5.87
CA ILE A 303 -20.72 9.98 4.79
C ILE A 303 -21.50 8.79 5.36
N TYR A 304 -21.04 8.16 6.44
CA TYR A 304 -21.77 7.07 7.08
C TYR A 304 -23.13 7.57 7.61
N ASP A 305 -23.14 8.68 8.31
CA ASP A 305 -24.38 9.30 8.83
C ASP A 305 -25.36 9.62 7.68
N GLU A 306 -24.86 10.11 6.53
CA GLU A 306 -25.65 10.41 5.35
C GLU A 306 -26.23 9.14 4.69
N ILE A 307 -25.47 8.04 4.62
CA ILE A 307 -25.95 6.76 4.11
C ILE A 307 -27.08 6.22 4.99
N GLU A 308 -26.91 6.26 6.30
CA GLU A 308 -27.95 5.83 7.26
C GLU A 308 -29.22 6.69 7.15
N GLN A 309 -29.07 8.01 7.02
CA GLN A 309 -30.21 8.92 6.87
C GLN A 309 -30.97 8.65 5.55
N ILE A 310 -30.26 8.42 4.46
CA ILE A 310 -30.85 8.06 3.16
C ILE A 310 -31.60 6.73 3.28
N ALA A 311 -30.99 5.72 3.90
CA ALA A 311 -31.59 4.40 4.11
C ALA A 311 -32.89 4.50 4.91
N ALA A 312 -32.87 5.25 6.01
CA ALA A 312 -34.07 5.51 6.83
C ALA A 312 -35.18 6.22 6.06
N GLY A 313 -34.82 7.23 5.25
CA GLY A 313 -35.79 7.96 4.42
C GLY A 313 -36.45 7.08 3.36
N VAL A 314 -35.68 6.23 2.69
CA VAL A 314 -36.17 5.28 1.68
C VAL A 314 -37.03 4.20 2.34
N ALA A 315 -36.61 3.66 3.48
CA ALA A 315 -37.38 2.67 4.25
C ALA A 315 -38.78 3.21 4.60
N LEU A 316 -38.84 4.44 5.12
CA LEU A 316 -40.11 5.10 5.45
C LEU A 316 -40.99 5.30 4.21
N GLY A 317 -40.41 5.73 3.09
CA GLY A 317 -41.15 6.01 1.85
C GLY A 317 -41.67 4.77 1.14
N THR A 318 -40.97 3.65 1.23
CA THR A 318 -41.29 2.41 0.52
C THR A 318 -41.95 1.36 1.41
N GLY A 319 -41.90 1.52 2.73
CA GLY A 319 -42.40 0.54 3.71
C GLY A 319 -41.47 -0.67 3.88
N THR A 320 -40.25 -0.65 3.33
CA THR A 320 -39.25 -1.72 3.46
C THR A 320 -38.54 -1.66 4.81
N GLU A 321 -37.95 -2.78 5.24
CA GLU A 321 -36.98 -2.81 6.32
C GLU A 321 -35.57 -2.70 5.70
N ILE A 322 -34.78 -1.70 6.11
CA ILE A 322 -33.42 -1.49 5.58
C ILE A 322 -32.41 -1.53 6.72
N THR A 323 -31.34 -2.30 6.53
CA THR A 323 -30.19 -2.35 7.44
C THR A 323 -28.92 -1.97 6.69
N VAL A 324 -28.05 -1.18 7.33
CA VAL A 324 -26.76 -0.76 6.80
C VAL A 324 -25.65 -1.38 7.63
N GLU A 325 -24.65 -1.94 6.96
CA GLU A 325 -23.43 -2.47 7.57
C GLU A 325 -22.26 -1.75 6.91
N PHE A 326 -21.31 -1.25 7.72
CA PHE A 326 -20.09 -0.60 7.23
C PHE A 326 -18.86 -1.48 7.44
N ASP A 327 -17.79 -1.19 6.71
CA ASP A 327 -16.48 -1.84 6.79
C ASP A 327 -16.56 -3.37 6.60
N VAL A 328 -17.47 -3.80 5.73
CA VAL A 328 -17.65 -5.21 5.39
C VAL A 328 -16.42 -5.72 4.63
N GLY A 329 -15.69 -6.66 5.24
CA GLY A 329 -14.44 -7.18 4.67
C GLY A 329 -13.19 -6.37 5.05
N GLY A 330 -13.34 -5.38 5.93
CA GLY A 330 -12.22 -4.60 6.47
C GLY A 330 -12.30 -3.11 6.14
N PHE A 331 -11.41 -2.37 6.78
CA PHE A 331 -11.24 -0.94 6.65
C PHE A 331 -9.74 -0.63 6.55
N PHE A 332 -9.34 0.30 5.69
CA PHE A 332 -7.97 0.84 5.66
C PHE A 332 -8.03 2.33 6.02
N PRO A 333 -7.23 2.78 7.01
CA PRO A 333 -7.09 4.20 7.33
C PRO A 333 -6.52 5.03 6.16
N VAL A 334 -6.47 6.34 6.32
CA VAL A 334 -5.75 7.22 5.40
C VAL A 334 -4.26 6.94 5.51
N THR A 335 -3.59 6.65 4.40
CA THR A 335 -2.12 6.65 4.36
C THR A 335 -1.66 8.10 4.49
N TYR A 336 -1.12 8.45 5.64
CA TYR A 336 -0.79 9.83 6.01
C TYR A 336 0.70 10.01 6.22
N ASN A 337 1.35 10.72 5.30
CA ASN A 337 2.76 11.06 5.42
C ASN A 337 2.92 12.31 6.29
N GLU A 338 3.55 12.16 7.45
CA GLU A 338 3.76 13.26 8.39
C GLU A 338 4.49 14.43 7.71
N PRO A 339 3.89 15.64 7.59
CA PRO A 339 4.46 16.73 6.80
C PRO A 339 5.85 17.18 7.27
N SER A 340 6.07 17.23 8.58
CA SER A 340 7.36 17.59 9.16
C SER A 340 8.45 16.57 8.81
N LEU A 341 8.09 15.29 8.79
CA LEU A 341 9.00 14.19 8.41
C LEU A 341 9.30 14.24 6.90
N VAL A 342 8.30 14.48 6.05
CA VAL A 342 8.50 14.63 4.61
C VAL A 342 9.47 15.77 4.32
N GLU A 343 9.27 16.95 4.90
CA GLU A 343 10.16 18.10 4.72
C GLU A 343 11.61 17.78 5.18
N LEU A 344 11.73 17.09 6.32
CA LEU A 344 13.02 16.69 6.87
C LEU A 344 13.78 15.72 5.94
N MET A 345 13.07 14.81 5.27
CA MET A 345 13.66 13.72 4.48
C MET A 345 13.74 14.01 2.96
N LYS A 346 13.23 15.15 2.47
CA LYS A 346 13.38 15.57 1.06
C LYS A 346 14.80 15.46 0.52
N PRO A 347 15.86 15.92 1.23
CA PRO A 347 17.22 15.81 0.74
C PRO A 347 17.70 14.36 0.52
N SER A 348 17.17 13.41 1.31
CA SER A 348 17.50 11.99 1.19
C SER A 348 16.92 11.41 -0.11
N PHE A 349 15.68 11.75 -0.45
CA PHE A 349 15.06 11.37 -1.73
C PHE A 349 15.77 11.98 -2.93
N GLU A 350 16.15 13.26 -2.87
CA GLU A 350 16.94 13.94 -3.92
C GLU A 350 18.29 13.29 -4.12
N THR A 351 18.94 12.84 -3.03
CA THR A 351 20.22 12.15 -3.11
C THR A 351 20.06 10.75 -3.70
N ALA A 352 18.99 10.04 -3.35
CA ALA A 352 18.70 8.68 -3.84
C ALA A 352 18.41 8.65 -5.35
N SER A 353 17.71 9.67 -5.87
CA SER A 353 17.38 9.77 -7.31
C SER A 353 17.50 11.21 -7.80
N PRO A 354 18.72 11.69 -8.10
CA PRO A 354 18.99 13.08 -8.44
C PRO A 354 18.16 13.58 -9.62
N GLY A 355 17.41 14.66 -9.41
CA GLY A 355 16.56 15.29 -10.43
C GLY A 355 15.30 14.50 -10.80
N LYS A 356 14.98 13.46 -10.04
CA LYS A 356 13.76 12.63 -10.25
C LYS A 356 12.89 12.54 -8.99
N PHE A 357 13.19 13.29 -7.94
CA PHE A 357 12.29 13.40 -6.79
C PHE A 357 11.15 14.37 -7.13
N ILE A 358 9.93 13.98 -6.78
CA ILE A 358 8.71 14.78 -7.00
C ILE A 358 7.89 14.75 -5.71
N GLU A 359 7.58 15.92 -5.18
CA GLU A 359 6.52 16.07 -4.18
C GLU A 359 5.21 16.32 -4.92
N SER A 360 4.22 15.43 -4.72
CA SER A 360 2.92 15.53 -5.37
C SER A 360 1.97 16.41 -4.56
N ASP A 361 1.19 17.23 -5.26
CA ASP A 361 0.06 17.97 -4.65
C ASP A 361 -1.22 17.13 -4.61
N ILE A 362 -1.29 16.04 -5.39
CA ILE A 362 -2.49 15.25 -5.60
C ILE A 362 -2.38 13.92 -4.87
N PRO A 363 -3.33 13.57 -3.99
CA PRO A 363 -3.41 12.26 -3.36
C PRO A 363 -3.95 11.20 -4.32
N ILE A 364 -3.80 9.92 -3.93
CA ILE A 364 -4.25 8.76 -4.70
C ILE A 364 -5.50 8.16 -4.06
N THR A 365 -6.48 7.78 -4.86
CA THR A 365 -7.74 7.16 -4.37
C THR A 365 -7.60 5.66 -4.06
N GLY A 366 -6.44 5.05 -4.35
CA GLY A 366 -6.07 3.74 -3.84
C GLY A 366 -5.94 3.76 -2.32
N ALA A 367 -6.00 2.60 -1.70
CA ALA A 367 -5.80 2.42 -0.26
C ALA A 367 -4.62 1.47 -0.02
N GLU A 368 -4.08 1.50 1.19
CA GLU A 368 -2.87 0.78 1.57
C GLU A 368 -2.89 0.54 3.08
N ASP A 369 -2.67 -0.70 3.51
CA ASP A 369 -2.75 -1.06 4.92
C ASP A 369 -1.52 -0.63 5.75
N PHE A 370 -0.44 -0.15 5.10
CA PHE A 370 0.66 0.57 5.75
C PHE A 370 0.15 1.72 6.62
N SER A 371 -1.00 2.27 6.30
CA SER A 371 -1.72 3.29 7.07
C SER A 371 -1.92 2.91 8.54
N TYR A 372 -2.11 1.64 8.86
CA TYR A 372 -2.20 1.19 10.26
C TYR A 372 -0.90 1.44 11.04
N PHE A 373 0.25 1.22 10.42
CA PHE A 373 1.53 1.57 11.07
C PHE A 373 1.66 3.07 11.30
N GLN A 374 1.12 3.89 10.36
CA GLN A 374 1.17 5.35 10.47
C GLN A 374 0.17 5.92 11.47
N GLU A 375 -0.86 5.17 11.89
CA GLU A 375 -1.70 5.54 13.03
C GLU A 375 -0.95 5.43 14.36
N GLU A 376 0.08 4.57 14.44
CA GLU A 376 0.85 4.33 15.67
C GLU A 376 2.11 5.21 15.76
N ILE A 377 2.81 5.46 14.65
CA ILE A 377 4.06 6.23 14.61
C ILE A 377 4.17 7.06 13.33
N PRO A 378 4.93 8.18 13.34
CA PRO A 378 5.20 8.95 12.13
C PRO A 378 5.82 8.08 11.03
N GLY A 379 5.35 8.23 9.78
CA GLY A 379 5.87 7.46 8.67
C GLY A 379 5.81 8.19 7.33
N ILE A 380 6.60 7.70 6.37
CA ILE A 380 6.52 8.09 4.96
C ILE A 380 6.30 6.85 4.11
N TYR A 381 5.22 6.87 3.34
CA TYR A 381 4.97 5.95 2.24
C TYR A 381 5.21 6.68 0.92
N PHE A 382 6.14 6.17 0.10
CA PHE A 382 6.55 6.82 -1.13
C PHE A 382 6.47 5.87 -2.33
N PHE A 383 6.39 6.44 -3.53
CA PHE A 383 6.28 5.66 -4.76
C PHE A 383 7.58 5.69 -5.55
N LEU A 384 7.90 4.54 -6.14
CA LEU A 384 9.01 4.36 -7.08
C LEU A 384 8.45 4.07 -8.48
N GLY A 385 8.82 4.89 -9.45
CA GLY A 385 8.50 4.69 -10.85
C GLY A 385 9.29 3.54 -11.47
N VAL A 386 8.57 2.60 -12.08
CA VAL A 386 9.16 1.36 -12.61
C VAL A 386 8.84 1.08 -14.07
N ASN A 387 8.32 2.04 -14.82
CA ASN A 387 8.13 1.89 -16.25
C ASN A 387 9.47 1.79 -16.99
N LYS A 388 9.46 1.18 -18.16
CA LYS A 388 10.66 1.18 -19.02
C LYS A 388 11.13 2.61 -19.28
N PRO A 389 12.44 2.85 -19.39
CA PRO A 389 12.95 4.17 -19.71
C PRO A 389 12.32 4.74 -20.98
N GLY A 390 11.75 5.94 -20.89
CA GLY A 390 11.05 6.61 -22.00
C GLY A 390 9.57 6.25 -22.15
N GLU A 391 9.06 5.29 -21.38
CA GLU A 391 7.64 4.96 -21.26
C GLU A 391 7.10 5.44 -19.90
N GLY A 392 5.83 5.68 -19.83
CA GLY A 392 5.13 5.94 -18.58
C GLY A 392 4.43 7.28 -18.50
N LEU A 393 3.50 7.33 -17.57
CA LEU A 393 2.73 8.51 -17.22
C LEU A 393 3.65 9.57 -16.61
N ASN A 394 3.39 10.84 -16.88
CA ASN A 394 3.97 11.88 -16.05
C ASN A 394 3.28 11.84 -14.65
N ALA A 395 3.93 12.39 -13.63
CA ALA A 395 3.40 12.39 -12.27
C ALA A 395 1.99 13.04 -12.13
N LYS A 396 1.56 13.84 -13.13
CA LYS A 396 0.23 14.48 -13.16
C LYS A 396 -0.88 13.56 -13.67
N THR A 397 -0.52 12.47 -14.34
CA THR A 397 -1.47 11.49 -14.90
C THR A 397 -1.41 10.16 -14.15
N PHE A 398 -0.85 10.16 -12.95
CA PHE A 398 -0.82 9.01 -12.04
C PHE A 398 -2.27 8.54 -11.77
N GLY A 399 -2.52 7.25 -11.94
CA GLY A 399 -3.86 6.68 -11.82
C GLY A 399 -4.77 6.83 -13.05
N ASP A 400 -4.29 7.46 -14.14
CA ASP A 400 -5.06 7.56 -15.40
C ASP A 400 -4.95 6.25 -16.20
N SER A 401 -6.00 5.45 -16.15
CA SER A 401 -6.12 4.19 -16.91
C SER A 401 -6.20 4.38 -18.43
N THR A 402 -6.36 5.62 -18.92
CA THR A 402 -6.46 5.92 -20.35
C THR A 402 -5.09 6.07 -21.03
N SER A 403 -4.02 6.06 -20.27
CA SER A 403 -2.64 6.27 -20.75
C SER A 403 -2.12 5.19 -21.70
N GLY A 404 -2.74 4.01 -21.72
CA GLY A 404 -2.25 2.83 -22.44
C GLY A 404 -1.06 2.12 -21.81
N VAL A 405 -0.55 2.60 -20.67
CA VAL A 405 0.50 1.93 -19.87
C VAL A 405 -0.17 1.06 -18.82
N PRO A 406 0.12 -0.26 -18.77
CA PRO A 406 -0.45 -1.14 -17.75
C PRO A 406 -0.08 -0.67 -16.34
N GLY A 407 -1.08 -0.42 -15.50
CA GLY A 407 -0.90 -0.10 -14.08
C GLY A 407 -0.83 -1.35 -13.20
N ASN A 408 -0.65 -1.10 -11.91
CA ASN A 408 -0.75 -2.14 -10.88
C ASN A 408 -2.10 -2.87 -11.01
N HIS A 409 -2.15 -4.16 -10.67
CA HIS A 409 -3.25 -5.12 -10.82
C HIS A 409 -3.57 -5.52 -12.27
N SER A 410 -2.85 -4.97 -13.27
CA SER A 410 -2.99 -5.41 -14.66
C SER A 410 -2.25 -6.73 -14.90
N PRO A 411 -2.81 -7.68 -15.69
CA PRO A 411 -2.08 -8.88 -16.11
C PRO A 411 -0.85 -8.59 -17.00
N TYR A 412 -0.67 -7.35 -17.41
CA TYR A 412 0.45 -6.85 -18.21
C TYR A 412 1.38 -5.92 -17.43
N PHE A 413 1.20 -5.76 -16.13
CA PHE A 413 2.07 -4.91 -15.29
C PHE A 413 3.50 -5.45 -15.30
N ILE A 414 4.46 -4.57 -15.53
CA ILE A 414 5.89 -4.89 -15.58
C ILE A 414 6.67 -3.89 -14.74
N VAL A 415 7.56 -4.39 -13.92
CA VAL A 415 8.58 -3.61 -13.22
C VAL A 415 9.88 -3.66 -14.04
N ASP A 416 10.42 -2.51 -14.42
CA ASP A 416 11.76 -2.42 -15.02
C ASP A 416 12.83 -2.50 -13.93
N ASP A 417 13.69 -3.51 -14.00
CA ASP A 417 14.72 -3.80 -13.01
C ASP A 417 15.70 -2.64 -12.79
N SER A 418 15.90 -1.79 -13.82
CA SER A 418 16.81 -0.66 -13.73
C SER A 418 16.34 0.46 -12.76
N ALA A 419 15.11 0.37 -12.26
CA ALA A 419 14.59 1.29 -11.25
C ALA A 419 14.91 0.85 -9.82
N LEU A 420 15.17 -0.44 -9.58
CA LEU A 420 15.25 -1.02 -8.23
C LEU A 420 16.37 -0.41 -7.39
N ASP A 421 17.48 0.01 -8.01
CA ASP A 421 18.59 0.68 -7.33
C ASP A 421 18.12 1.96 -6.62
N LYS A 422 17.12 2.68 -7.17
CA LYS A 422 16.58 3.90 -6.56
C LYS A 422 15.79 3.60 -5.29
N GLY A 423 15.09 2.46 -5.25
CA GLY A 423 14.42 1.98 -4.04
C GLY A 423 15.41 1.63 -2.93
N VAL A 424 16.48 0.88 -3.27
CA VAL A 424 17.54 0.55 -2.31
C VAL A 424 18.22 1.83 -1.80
N ARG A 425 18.59 2.76 -2.70
CA ARG A 425 19.19 4.05 -2.33
C ARG A 425 18.28 4.86 -1.43
N ALA A 426 16.99 4.95 -1.76
CA ALA A 426 16.03 5.70 -0.95
C ALA A 426 15.99 5.20 0.50
N PHE A 427 15.79 3.92 0.72
CA PHE A 427 15.79 3.38 2.07
C PHE A 427 17.13 3.55 2.79
N VAL A 428 18.26 3.33 2.10
CA VAL A 428 19.60 3.51 2.70
C VAL A 428 19.81 4.95 3.14
N HIS A 429 19.47 5.94 2.30
CA HIS A 429 19.61 7.35 2.65
C HIS A 429 18.63 7.78 3.75
N LEU A 430 17.39 7.27 3.76
CA LEU A 430 16.43 7.54 4.84
C LEU A 430 16.97 7.04 6.18
N VAL A 431 17.55 5.84 6.22
CA VAL A 431 18.14 5.25 7.44
C VAL A 431 19.41 6.00 7.87
N ASP A 432 20.26 6.39 6.95
CA ASP A 432 21.53 7.10 7.28
C ASP A 432 21.28 8.55 7.72
N ASP A 433 20.36 9.24 7.05
CA ASP A 433 20.12 10.67 7.27
C ASP A 433 19.19 10.96 8.46
N TYR A 434 18.15 10.13 8.73
CA TYR A 434 17.19 10.40 9.80
C TYR A 434 17.84 10.61 11.16
N PRO A 435 18.78 9.77 11.65
CA PRO A 435 19.44 9.99 12.94
C PRO A 435 20.34 11.22 13.00
N ASN A 436 20.66 11.82 11.87
CA ASN A 436 21.52 13.01 11.77
C ASN A 436 20.74 14.33 11.82
N LYS A 437 19.40 14.25 11.90
CA LYS A 437 18.52 15.41 11.92
C LYS A 437 18.12 15.85 13.34
N PHE A 438 18.48 15.04 14.34
CA PHE A 438 18.24 15.29 15.76
C PHE A 438 19.55 15.37 16.59
#